data_73b50b820465b4fe025d304121eeca90
#
_entry.id   73b50b820465b4fe025d304121eeca90
#
_cell.length_a   1.000
_cell.length_b   1.000
_cell.length_c   1.000
_cell.angle_alpha   90.00
_cell.angle_beta   90.00
_cell.angle_gamma   90.00
#
_symmetry.space_group_name_H-M   'P 1'
#
loop_
_entity.id
_entity.type
_entity.pdbx_description
1 polymer ?
#
loop_
_entity_poly.entity_id
_entity_poly.type
_entity_poly.pdbx_seq_one_letter_code
_entity_poly.pdbx_strand_id
1 'polypeptide(L)'
;ARPDGYVYTVDLSQILYYAAGKKDSRLYLPVRDFAIRNLVIDKKSDPYTKGFVLWRYRDGAPADASGTTEALRLAEGLWLGSQTLGDESDRQRALSILQGYARHAQIDHEKWLIRNYFNLQTRAFANNSFLVGYDPDLLRIVAQVTGDRSMQSVAQKSYATIREAATPSGLLYDIIQPEVLTLVPELKQLAIFSPNDVVKLANTCTVAERAIEEAPEVGQRVIRFALARMPNLNTYYYGRNGEPVIPQKAEIPTYACLVRLSAKLKEEKAMYAFLNPFVTHVEFMEQNINQFSLYTVGEALLALQSVSQFRPQGNQNQLQSSILTKGNG
;
A
#
# COMPACT_ATOMS: atom_id res chain seq x y z
N ALA A 1 20.73 2.77 3.83
CA ALA A 1 20.16 3.33 5.08
C ALA A 1 19.77 4.80 4.84
N ARG A 2 18.78 5.28 5.58
CA ARG A 2 18.43 6.70 5.60
C ARG A 2 19.46 7.50 6.44
N PRO A 3 19.41 8.85 6.46
CA PRO A 3 20.36 9.66 7.22
C PRO A 3 20.46 9.34 8.71
N ASP A 4 19.42 8.74 9.30
CA ASP A 4 19.40 8.26 10.69
C ASP A 4 20.14 6.93 10.91
N GLY A 5 20.74 6.36 9.86
CA GLY A 5 21.45 5.09 9.87
C GLY A 5 20.56 3.84 9.83
N TYR A 6 19.23 3.99 9.76
CA TYR A 6 18.31 2.87 9.67
C TYR A 6 18.02 2.46 8.23
N VAL A 7 17.82 1.17 8.02
CA VAL A 7 17.18 0.58 6.84
C VAL A 7 15.71 0.37 7.15
N TYR A 8 14.84 0.95 6.34
CA TYR A 8 13.39 0.86 6.53
C TYR A 8 12.80 -0.22 5.65
N THR A 9 11.93 -1.04 6.23
CA THR A 9 11.31 -2.16 5.53
C THR A 9 10.48 -1.71 4.33
N VAL A 10 9.74 -0.62 4.45
CA VAL A 10 8.96 -0.08 3.33
C VAL A 10 9.82 0.28 2.12
N ASP A 11 11.03 0.80 2.33
CA ASP A 11 11.95 1.15 1.25
C ASP A 11 12.44 -0.10 0.51
N LEU A 12 12.86 -1.13 1.27
CA LEU A 12 13.34 -2.39 0.70
C LEU A 12 12.22 -3.16 -0.01
N SER A 13 11.04 -3.16 0.57
CA SER A 13 9.89 -3.88 0.02
C SER A 13 9.46 -3.35 -1.34
N GLN A 14 9.57 -2.03 -1.58
CA GLN A 14 9.31 -1.45 -2.89
C GLN A 14 10.33 -1.91 -3.94
N ILE A 15 11.62 -1.93 -3.57
CA ILE A 15 12.68 -2.42 -4.47
C ILE A 15 12.50 -3.91 -4.74
N LEU A 16 12.14 -4.69 -3.71
CA LEU A 16 11.88 -6.11 -3.85
C LEU A 16 10.72 -6.36 -4.82
N TYR A 17 9.60 -5.66 -4.65
CA TYR A 17 8.43 -5.77 -5.52
C TYR A 17 8.76 -5.36 -6.97
N TYR A 18 9.48 -4.26 -7.15
CA TYR A 18 9.93 -3.81 -8.46
C TYR A 18 10.82 -4.86 -9.15
N ALA A 19 11.82 -5.37 -8.44
CA ALA A 19 12.75 -6.37 -8.96
C ALA A 19 12.02 -7.68 -9.33
N ALA A 20 11.08 -8.13 -8.49
CA ALA A 20 10.22 -9.28 -8.78
C ALA A 20 9.39 -9.05 -10.07
N GLY A 21 8.75 -7.90 -10.21
CA GLY A 21 7.97 -7.56 -11.39
C GLY A 21 8.78 -7.43 -12.68
N LYS A 22 10.07 -7.05 -12.57
CA LYS A 22 11.03 -7.03 -13.68
C LYS A 22 11.71 -8.38 -13.91
N LYS A 23 11.50 -9.38 -13.05
CA LYS A 23 12.22 -10.67 -13.04
C LYS A 23 13.74 -10.49 -12.90
N ASP A 24 14.16 -9.42 -12.23
CA ASP A 24 15.57 -9.11 -11.99
C ASP A 24 16.06 -9.83 -10.73
N SER A 25 16.52 -11.06 -10.88
CA SER A 25 17.05 -11.88 -9.78
C SER A 25 18.32 -11.28 -9.16
N ARG A 26 19.11 -10.52 -9.91
CA ARG A 26 20.36 -9.90 -9.40
C ARG A 26 20.07 -8.82 -8.37
N LEU A 27 18.99 -8.06 -8.57
CA LEU A 27 18.53 -7.05 -7.61
C LEU A 27 17.66 -7.71 -6.52
N TYR A 28 16.81 -8.66 -6.89
CA TYR A 28 15.84 -9.30 -5.98
C TYR A 28 16.50 -10.07 -4.84
N LEU A 29 17.43 -11.00 -5.17
CA LEU A 29 17.97 -11.94 -4.19
C LEU A 29 18.72 -11.25 -3.03
N PRO A 30 19.64 -10.29 -3.24
CA PRO A 30 20.31 -9.62 -2.13
C PRO A 30 19.36 -8.84 -1.23
N VAL A 31 18.34 -8.17 -1.81
CA VAL A 31 17.33 -7.40 -1.05
C VAL A 31 16.46 -8.34 -0.23
N ARG A 32 15.99 -9.43 -0.83
CA ARG A 32 15.23 -10.49 -0.16
C ARG A 32 15.99 -11.08 1.03
N ASP A 33 17.24 -11.53 0.79
CA ASP A 33 18.04 -12.21 1.81
C ASP A 33 18.35 -11.26 2.98
N PHE A 34 18.62 -9.99 2.70
CA PHE A 34 18.76 -8.99 3.74
C PHE A 34 17.48 -8.81 4.54
N ALA A 35 16.34 -8.65 3.86
CA ALA A 35 15.05 -8.43 4.50
C ALA A 35 14.64 -9.62 5.40
N ILE A 36 14.77 -10.84 4.90
CA ILE A 36 14.43 -12.05 5.67
C ILE A 36 15.33 -12.17 6.90
N ARG A 37 16.62 -11.97 6.77
CA ARG A 37 17.58 -12.12 7.87
C ARG A 37 17.40 -11.09 8.97
N ASN A 38 17.14 -9.83 8.61
CA ASN A 38 17.24 -8.70 9.53
C ASN A 38 15.89 -8.09 9.92
N LEU A 39 14.83 -8.32 9.14
CA LEU A 39 13.55 -7.65 9.32
C LEU A 39 12.41 -8.61 9.68
N VAL A 40 12.49 -9.89 9.35
CA VAL A 40 11.47 -10.88 9.70
C VAL A 40 11.82 -11.56 11.01
N ILE A 41 10.89 -11.59 11.95
CA ILE A 41 11.08 -12.32 13.22
C ILE A 41 10.73 -13.78 13.00
N ASP A 42 11.74 -14.66 13.11
CA ASP A 42 11.59 -16.12 13.03
C ASP A 42 12.29 -16.80 14.22
N LYS A 43 12.02 -16.32 15.43
CA LYS A 43 12.61 -16.90 16.65
C LYS A 43 11.78 -18.09 17.11
N LYS A 44 12.39 -19.28 17.14
CA LYS A 44 11.76 -20.50 17.69
C LYS A 44 11.37 -20.36 19.17
N SER A 45 12.10 -19.51 19.91
CA SER A 45 11.84 -19.23 21.34
C SER A 45 10.63 -18.32 21.59
N ASP A 46 10.12 -17.64 20.57
CA ASP A 46 8.94 -16.79 20.67
C ASP A 46 7.99 -17.03 19.49
N PRO A 47 7.19 -18.10 19.52
CA PRO A 47 6.25 -18.42 18.44
C PRO A 47 5.18 -17.37 18.24
N TYR A 48 4.90 -16.54 19.26
CA TYR A 48 3.88 -15.50 19.17
C TYR A 48 4.25 -14.41 18.18
N THR A 49 5.51 -14.00 18.13
CA THR A 49 6.00 -12.97 17.19
C THR A 49 6.52 -13.52 15.86
N LYS A 50 6.46 -14.83 15.66
CA LYS A 50 6.88 -15.45 14.40
C LYS A 50 6.12 -14.84 13.22
N GLY A 51 6.86 -14.39 12.19
CA GLY A 51 6.32 -13.76 11.00
C GLY A 51 5.99 -12.26 11.17
N PHE A 52 6.23 -11.69 12.35
CA PHE A 52 6.17 -10.23 12.50
C PHE A 52 7.34 -9.59 11.74
N VAL A 53 7.10 -8.40 11.17
CA VAL A 53 8.09 -7.69 10.37
C VAL A 53 8.45 -6.38 11.05
N LEU A 54 9.75 -6.18 11.31
CA LEU A 54 10.26 -4.94 11.89
C LEU A 54 10.04 -3.77 10.92
N TRP A 55 9.70 -2.62 11.44
CA TRP A 55 9.52 -1.44 10.59
C TRP A 55 10.86 -0.85 10.11
N ARG A 56 11.94 -1.10 10.88
CA ARG A 56 13.31 -0.68 10.54
C ARG A 56 14.37 -1.56 11.19
N TYR A 57 15.59 -1.50 10.65
CA TYR A 57 16.76 -2.19 11.17
C TYR A 57 17.98 -1.27 11.17
N ARG A 58 18.78 -1.35 12.21
CA ARG A 58 20.14 -0.81 12.29
C ARG A 58 20.99 -1.78 13.10
N ASP A 59 22.19 -2.05 12.60
CA ASP A 59 23.11 -2.97 13.29
C ASP A 59 23.42 -2.49 14.71
N GLY A 60 23.44 -3.42 15.67
CA GLY A 60 23.62 -3.13 17.07
C GLY A 60 22.47 -2.40 17.79
N ALA A 61 21.42 -1.96 17.09
CA ALA A 61 20.25 -1.36 17.73
C ALA A 61 19.19 -2.40 18.08
N PRO A 62 18.53 -2.30 19.25
CA PRO A 62 17.45 -3.20 19.59
C PRO A 62 16.25 -2.99 18.64
N ALA A 63 15.57 -4.09 18.33
CA ALA A 63 14.29 -4.02 17.64
C ALA A 63 13.21 -3.43 18.58
N ASP A 64 12.48 -2.44 18.11
CA ASP A 64 11.48 -1.69 18.90
C ASP A 64 10.03 -2.13 18.58
N ALA A 65 9.68 -2.25 17.31
CA ALA A 65 8.33 -2.59 16.90
C ALA A 65 8.29 -3.36 15.57
N SER A 66 7.21 -4.11 15.38
CA SER A 66 6.80 -4.65 14.08
C SER A 66 5.64 -3.82 13.55
N GLY A 67 5.56 -3.61 12.23
CA GLY A 67 4.50 -2.84 11.58
C GLY A 67 3.67 -3.66 10.60
N THR A 68 2.40 -3.31 10.47
CA THR A 68 1.46 -3.98 9.55
C THR A 68 1.70 -3.58 8.10
N THR A 69 1.98 -2.31 7.83
CA THR A 69 2.33 -1.81 6.49
C THR A 69 3.57 -2.50 5.95
N GLU A 70 4.57 -2.68 6.80
CA GLU A 70 5.83 -3.37 6.51
C GLU A 70 5.60 -4.84 6.19
N ALA A 71 4.78 -5.50 7.01
CA ALA A 71 4.44 -6.90 6.81
C ALA A 71 3.75 -7.13 5.45
N LEU A 72 2.73 -6.34 5.13
CA LEU A 72 2.02 -6.45 3.85
C LEU A 72 2.94 -6.20 2.66
N ARG A 73 3.70 -5.10 2.66
CA ARG A 73 4.58 -4.76 1.54
C ARG A 73 5.68 -5.79 1.32
N LEU A 74 6.27 -6.32 2.40
CA LEU A 74 7.28 -7.36 2.27
C LEU A 74 6.67 -8.67 1.77
N ALA A 75 5.51 -9.06 2.31
CA ALA A 75 4.79 -10.26 1.85
C ALA A 75 4.37 -10.16 0.39
N GLU A 76 3.90 -8.99 -0.06
CA GLU A 76 3.54 -8.73 -1.46
C GLU A 76 4.73 -8.91 -2.40
N GLY A 77 5.91 -8.35 -2.03
CA GLY A 77 7.14 -8.51 -2.80
C GLY A 77 7.62 -9.96 -2.87
N LEU A 78 7.57 -10.71 -1.77
CA LEU A 78 7.92 -12.13 -1.73
C LEU A 78 6.91 -13.00 -2.50
N TRP A 79 5.62 -12.72 -2.38
CA TRP A 79 4.57 -13.41 -3.11
C TRP A 79 4.73 -13.24 -4.62
N LEU A 80 4.95 -12.01 -5.09
CA LEU A 80 5.23 -11.74 -6.50
C LEU A 80 6.54 -12.42 -6.95
N GLY A 81 7.60 -12.38 -6.12
CA GLY A 81 8.86 -13.05 -6.40
C GLY A 81 8.71 -14.54 -6.58
N SER A 82 7.91 -15.21 -5.74
CA SER A 82 7.63 -16.64 -5.89
C SER A 82 6.94 -16.98 -7.22
N GLN A 83 6.07 -16.09 -7.70
CA GLN A 83 5.36 -16.29 -8.96
C GLN A 83 6.23 -16.00 -10.19
N THR A 84 7.12 -15.00 -10.11
CA THR A 84 7.88 -14.51 -11.27
C THR A 84 9.25 -15.13 -11.42
N LEU A 85 9.88 -15.52 -10.30
CA LEU A 85 11.22 -16.14 -10.23
C LEU A 85 11.18 -17.62 -9.84
N GLY A 86 10.01 -18.15 -9.42
CA GLY A 86 9.80 -19.56 -9.17
C GLY A 86 10.33 -20.09 -7.84
N ASP A 87 10.62 -19.24 -6.84
CA ASP A 87 11.12 -19.67 -5.54
C ASP A 87 9.97 -19.96 -4.55
N GLU A 88 9.65 -21.24 -4.35
CA GLU A 88 8.60 -21.67 -3.43
C GLU A 88 8.91 -21.29 -1.96
N SER A 89 10.19 -21.14 -1.59
CA SER A 89 10.56 -20.71 -0.24
C SER A 89 10.08 -19.27 0.04
N ASP A 90 10.05 -18.41 -0.96
CA ASP A 90 9.53 -17.03 -0.83
C ASP A 90 8.02 -17.02 -0.63
N ARG A 91 7.30 -17.95 -1.28
CA ARG A 91 5.87 -18.14 -1.02
C ARG A 91 5.60 -18.55 0.44
N GLN A 92 6.35 -19.49 0.97
CA GLN A 92 6.21 -19.93 2.36
C GLN A 92 6.54 -18.80 3.35
N ARG A 93 7.54 -17.98 3.04
CA ARG A 93 7.88 -16.79 3.83
C ARG A 93 6.77 -15.75 3.80
N ALA A 94 6.22 -15.45 2.61
CA ALA A 94 5.07 -14.56 2.48
C ALA A 94 3.88 -15.02 3.31
N LEU A 95 3.54 -16.32 3.28
CA LEU A 95 2.47 -16.90 4.09
C LEU A 95 2.74 -16.76 5.59
N SER A 96 3.97 -17.04 6.04
CA SER A 96 4.33 -16.86 7.46
C SER A 96 4.18 -15.40 7.91
N ILE A 97 4.58 -14.44 7.07
CA ILE A 97 4.41 -13.00 7.35
C ILE A 97 2.93 -12.63 7.40
N LEU A 98 2.11 -13.09 6.46
CA LEU A 98 0.67 -12.79 6.45
C LEU A 98 -0.07 -13.42 7.62
N GLN A 99 0.35 -14.60 8.09
CA GLN A 99 -0.14 -15.18 9.34
C GLN A 99 0.27 -14.33 10.55
N GLY A 100 1.48 -13.78 10.55
CA GLY A 100 1.93 -12.80 11.54
C GLY A 100 1.06 -11.54 11.51
N TYR A 101 0.85 -10.98 10.35
CA TYR A 101 -0.02 -9.83 10.13
C TYR A 101 -1.46 -10.07 10.63
N ALA A 102 -2.06 -11.23 10.34
CA ALA A 102 -3.40 -11.55 10.76
C ALA A 102 -3.61 -11.52 12.29
N ARG A 103 -2.54 -11.71 13.09
CA ARG A 103 -2.59 -11.57 14.55
C ARG A 103 -2.80 -10.12 15.03
N HIS A 104 -2.56 -9.13 14.17
CA HIS A 104 -2.90 -7.74 14.46
C HIS A 104 -4.40 -7.43 14.33
N ALA A 105 -5.18 -8.36 13.74
CA ALA A 105 -6.64 -8.23 13.64
C ALA A 105 -7.29 -8.47 15.00
N GLN A 106 -7.98 -7.46 15.53
CA GLN A 106 -8.59 -7.50 16.85
C GLN A 106 -9.94 -6.76 16.85
N ILE A 107 -10.76 -7.07 17.84
CA ILE A 107 -11.97 -6.30 18.15
C ILE A 107 -11.65 -5.41 19.34
N ASP A 108 -11.89 -4.11 19.21
CA ASP A 108 -11.68 -3.12 20.23
C ASP A 108 -12.87 -2.16 20.27
N HIS A 109 -13.49 -2.01 21.47
CA HIS A 109 -14.69 -1.20 21.63
C HIS A 109 -15.76 -1.50 20.55
N GLU A 110 -16.03 -2.79 20.32
CA GLU A 110 -16.97 -3.30 19.31
C GLU A 110 -16.54 -3.03 17.86
N LYS A 111 -15.39 -2.38 17.64
CA LYS A 111 -14.83 -2.12 16.31
C LYS A 111 -13.77 -3.15 15.95
N TRP A 112 -13.96 -3.84 14.82
CA TRP A 112 -12.90 -4.66 14.25
C TRP A 112 -11.87 -3.76 13.54
N LEU A 113 -10.59 -4.01 13.79
CA LEU A 113 -9.48 -3.27 13.17
C LEU A 113 -8.18 -4.09 13.13
N ILE A 114 -7.24 -3.67 12.29
CA ILE A 114 -5.86 -4.15 12.27
C ILE A 114 -5.02 -3.18 13.10
N ARG A 115 -4.49 -3.62 14.24
CA ARG A 115 -3.61 -2.81 15.07
C ARG A 115 -2.34 -2.41 14.31
N ASN A 116 -1.99 -1.13 14.29
CA ASN A 116 -0.94 -0.57 13.46
C ASN A 116 0.42 -1.26 13.64
N TYR A 117 0.82 -1.49 14.90
CA TYR A 117 2.09 -2.15 15.22
C TYR A 117 1.99 -2.97 16.51
N PHE A 118 2.99 -3.84 16.72
CA PHE A 118 3.23 -4.52 17.98
C PHE A 118 4.56 -4.03 18.55
N ASN A 119 4.55 -3.47 19.77
CA ASN A 119 5.74 -3.06 20.48
C ASN A 119 6.42 -4.28 21.09
N LEU A 120 7.66 -4.54 20.69
CA LEU A 120 8.41 -5.73 21.10
C LEU A 120 8.93 -5.67 22.54
N GLN A 121 9.13 -4.46 23.06
CA GLN A 121 9.63 -4.26 24.42
C GLN A 121 8.49 -4.41 25.44
N THR A 122 7.36 -3.75 25.21
CA THR A 122 6.20 -3.82 26.12
C THR A 122 5.30 -5.03 25.82
N ARG A 123 5.51 -5.72 24.70
CA ARG A 123 4.70 -6.86 24.19
C ARG A 123 3.21 -6.50 24.04
N ALA A 124 2.94 -5.30 23.58
CA ALA A 124 1.59 -4.76 23.43
C ALA A 124 1.34 -4.27 22.00
N PHE A 125 0.11 -4.43 21.53
CA PHE A 125 -0.34 -3.80 20.30
C PHE A 125 -0.59 -2.31 20.49
N ALA A 126 -0.44 -1.55 19.40
CA ALA A 126 -0.88 -0.17 19.35
C ALA A 126 -2.38 -0.03 19.68
N ASN A 127 -2.79 1.10 20.22
CA ASN A 127 -4.20 1.42 20.45
C ASN A 127 -4.92 1.98 19.21
N ASN A 128 -4.23 2.11 18.10
CA ASN A 128 -4.75 2.64 16.84
C ASN A 128 -4.51 1.69 15.66
N SER A 129 -5.10 2.04 14.53
CA SER A 129 -4.92 1.39 13.25
C SER A 129 -4.64 2.44 12.18
N PHE A 130 -3.73 2.14 11.24
CA PHE A 130 -3.52 2.95 10.05
C PHE A 130 -4.06 2.22 8.83
N LEU A 131 -4.92 2.88 8.06
CA LEU A 131 -5.53 2.26 6.88
C LEU A 131 -4.51 1.84 5.81
N VAL A 132 -3.36 2.48 5.72
CA VAL A 132 -2.25 2.02 4.85
C VAL A 132 -1.70 0.64 5.24
N GLY A 133 -2.02 0.14 6.43
CA GLY A 133 -1.76 -1.22 6.89
C GLY A 133 -2.85 -2.22 6.50
N TYR A 134 -3.72 -1.91 5.52
CA TYR A 134 -4.74 -2.81 4.98
C TYR A 134 -4.43 -3.12 3.52
N ASP A 135 -4.52 -4.39 3.16
CA ASP A 135 -4.40 -4.88 1.79
C ASP A 135 -5.32 -6.08 1.57
N PRO A 136 -6.64 -5.83 1.45
CA PRO A 136 -7.60 -6.91 1.30
C PRO A 136 -7.45 -7.66 -0.03
N ASP A 137 -6.97 -7.03 -1.10
CA ASP A 137 -6.77 -7.68 -2.39
C ASP A 137 -5.69 -8.76 -2.30
N LEU A 138 -4.54 -8.46 -1.68
CA LEU A 138 -3.48 -9.44 -1.43
C LEU A 138 -3.98 -10.60 -0.57
N LEU A 139 -4.64 -10.28 0.55
CA LEU A 139 -5.16 -11.30 1.48
C LEU A 139 -6.17 -12.22 0.80
N ARG A 140 -7.05 -11.68 -0.04
CA ARG A 140 -8.04 -12.44 -0.80
C ARG A 140 -7.38 -13.38 -1.81
N ILE A 141 -6.41 -12.88 -2.58
CA ILE A 141 -5.66 -13.68 -3.55
C ILE A 141 -4.96 -14.84 -2.85
N VAL A 142 -4.26 -14.56 -1.75
CA VAL A 142 -3.56 -15.58 -0.99
C VAL A 142 -4.53 -16.59 -0.37
N ALA A 143 -5.64 -16.14 0.21
CA ALA A 143 -6.68 -17.01 0.76
C ALA A 143 -7.28 -17.95 -0.28
N GLN A 144 -7.54 -17.45 -1.50
CA GLN A 144 -8.04 -18.28 -2.61
C GLN A 144 -7.06 -19.38 -3.02
N VAL A 145 -5.77 -19.06 -3.08
CA VAL A 145 -4.72 -20.03 -3.46
C VAL A 145 -4.45 -21.06 -2.38
N THR A 146 -4.57 -20.67 -1.10
CA THR A 146 -4.23 -21.54 0.04
C THR A 146 -5.42 -22.22 0.69
N GLY A 147 -6.64 -21.77 0.43
CA GLY A 147 -7.85 -22.19 1.14
C GLY A 147 -7.97 -21.65 2.57
N ASP A 148 -7.18 -20.64 2.96
CA ASP A 148 -7.17 -20.08 4.32
C ASP A 148 -8.40 -19.21 4.58
N ARG A 149 -9.39 -19.79 5.27
CA ARG A 149 -10.64 -19.11 5.64
C ARG A 149 -10.43 -17.95 6.63
N SER A 150 -9.43 -18.04 7.49
CA SER A 150 -9.13 -16.96 8.44
C SER A 150 -8.63 -15.72 7.68
N MET A 151 -7.70 -15.90 6.76
CA MET A 151 -7.20 -14.83 5.91
C MET A 151 -8.29 -14.23 5.02
N GLN A 152 -9.19 -15.06 4.49
CA GLN A 152 -10.38 -14.59 3.75
C GLN A 152 -11.29 -13.70 4.62
N SER A 153 -11.52 -14.10 5.88
CA SER A 153 -12.30 -13.30 6.83
C SER A 153 -11.64 -11.95 7.12
N VAL A 154 -10.31 -11.91 7.29
CA VAL A 154 -9.55 -10.66 7.47
C VAL A 154 -9.68 -9.77 6.24
N ALA A 155 -9.60 -10.30 5.03
CA ALA A 155 -9.80 -9.56 3.79
C ALA A 155 -11.19 -8.92 3.72
N GLN A 156 -12.25 -9.69 3.96
CA GLN A 156 -13.64 -9.19 3.92
C GLN A 156 -13.87 -8.07 4.93
N LYS A 157 -13.41 -8.24 6.17
CA LYS A 157 -13.52 -7.19 7.21
C LYS A 157 -12.69 -5.95 6.85
N SER A 158 -11.54 -6.12 6.20
CA SER A 158 -10.73 -5.01 5.73
C SER A 158 -11.45 -4.19 4.66
N TYR A 159 -12.11 -4.82 3.67
CA TYR A 159 -12.95 -4.09 2.71
C TYR A 159 -14.07 -3.31 3.39
N ALA A 160 -14.78 -3.91 4.36
CA ALA A 160 -15.81 -3.23 5.11
C ALA A 160 -15.26 -2.00 5.84
N THR A 161 -14.14 -2.16 6.55
CA THR A 161 -13.48 -1.05 7.27
C THR A 161 -13.03 0.07 6.33
N ILE A 162 -12.50 -0.24 5.15
CA ILE A 162 -12.11 0.76 4.14
C ILE A 162 -13.33 1.54 3.65
N ARG A 163 -14.46 0.86 3.38
CA ARG A 163 -15.70 1.55 2.99
C ARG A 163 -16.22 2.48 4.08
N GLU A 164 -16.19 2.04 5.34
CA GLU A 164 -16.61 2.84 6.49
C GLU A 164 -15.71 4.06 6.73
N ALA A 165 -14.42 3.97 6.40
CA ALA A 165 -13.47 5.07 6.53
C ALA A 165 -13.64 6.17 5.46
N ALA A 166 -14.61 6.04 4.56
CA ALA A 166 -14.87 7.05 3.54
C ALA A 166 -15.26 8.39 4.16
N THR A 167 -14.60 9.46 3.70
CA THR A 167 -14.89 10.82 4.15
C THR A 167 -16.03 11.45 3.33
N PRO A 168 -16.70 12.48 3.84
CA PRO A 168 -17.68 13.23 3.05
C PRO A 168 -17.09 13.83 1.76
N SER A 169 -15.81 14.17 1.74
CA SER A 169 -15.13 14.69 0.53
C SER A 169 -14.80 13.62 -0.51
N GLY A 170 -14.95 12.32 -0.19
CA GLY A 170 -14.66 11.21 -1.10
C GLY A 170 -13.25 10.62 -0.95
N LEU A 171 -12.48 11.09 0.03
CA LEU A 171 -11.21 10.50 0.46
C LEU A 171 -11.45 9.39 1.51
N LEU A 172 -10.37 8.90 2.11
CA LEU A 172 -10.40 7.95 3.23
C LEU A 172 -9.68 8.55 4.44
N TYR A 173 -10.23 8.37 5.62
CA TYR A 173 -9.50 8.69 6.85
C TYR A 173 -8.27 7.80 7.02
N ASP A 174 -7.16 8.38 7.46
CA ASP A 174 -5.88 7.66 7.58
C ASP A 174 -5.81 6.77 8.82
N ILE A 175 -6.48 7.17 9.90
CA ILE A 175 -6.32 6.60 11.24
C ILE A 175 -7.67 6.19 11.80
N ILE A 176 -7.70 5.02 12.46
CA ILE A 176 -8.81 4.58 13.31
C ILE A 176 -8.30 4.53 14.74
N GLN A 177 -8.98 5.24 15.64
CA GLN A 177 -8.65 5.29 17.07
C GLN A 177 -9.93 5.04 17.90
N PRO A 178 -10.21 3.78 18.28
CA PRO A 178 -11.47 3.42 18.94
C PRO A 178 -11.69 4.06 20.31
N GLU A 179 -10.61 4.36 21.03
CA GLU A 179 -10.63 4.89 22.40
C GLU A 179 -10.89 6.41 22.49
N VAL A 180 -11.44 7.00 21.44
CA VAL A 180 -11.74 8.44 21.50
C VAL A 180 -12.94 8.70 22.39
N LEU A 181 -12.71 9.35 23.51
CA LEU A 181 -13.77 9.85 24.39
C LEU A 181 -14.37 11.10 23.77
N THR A 182 -15.62 11.02 23.35
CA THR A 182 -16.41 12.20 22.95
C THR A 182 -17.73 12.21 23.70
N LEU A 183 -18.10 13.39 24.20
CA LEU A 183 -19.39 13.61 24.85
C LEU A 183 -20.52 13.87 23.84
N VAL A 184 -20.17 14.01 22.55
CA VAL A 184 -21.13 14.30 21.48
C VAL A 184 -21.30 13.03 20.64
N PRO A 185 -22.43 12.30 20.78
CA PRO A 185 -22.66 11.02 20.10
C PRO A 185 -22.50 11.12 18.57
N GLU A 186 -22.97 12.22 17.96
CA GLU A 186 -22.93 12.46 16.51
C GLU A 186 -21.50 12.60 15.98
N LEU A 187 -20.55 13.04 16.82
CA LEU A 187 -19.14 13.17 16.48
C LEU A 187 -18.32 11.93 16.79
N LYS A 188 -18.89 10.94 17.50
CA LYS A 188 -18.16 9.75 17.94
C LYS A 188 -17.59 8.98 16.76
N GLN A 189 -18.37 8.76 15.72
CA GLN A 189 -17.91 8.02 14.54
C GLN A 189 -16.79 8.78 13.81
N LEU A 190 -16.93 10.09 13.64
CA LEU A 190 -15.90 10.93 13.05
C LEU A 190 -14.61 10.91 13.86
N ALA A 191 -14.71 11.03 15.18
CA ALA A 191 -13.56 10.98 16.08
C ALA A 191 -12.83 9.63 16.05
N ILE A 192 -13.57 8.52 15.85
CA ILE A 192 -12.98 7.18 15.69
C ILE A 192 -12.12 7.12 14.40
N PHE A 193 -12.60 7.70 13.31
CA PHE A 193 -11.97 7.61 11.99
C PHE A 193 -11.05 8.77 11.66
N SER A 194 -10.55 9.52 12.43
CA SER A 194 -9.56 10.59 12.25
C SER A 194 -9.81 11.72 13.23
N PRO A 195 -9.26 11.62 14.42
CA PRO A 195 -9.50 12.60 15.48
C PRO A 195 -9.15 14.04 15.08
N ASN A 196 -8.26 14.22 14.12
CA ASN A 196 -7.80 15.53 13.62
C ASN A 196 -8.37 15.94 12.25
N ASP A 197 -9.25 15.09 11.66
CA ASP A 197 -9.87 15.29 10.32
C ASP A 197 -8.85 15.56 9.18
N VAL A 198 -7.59 15.15 9.34
CA VAL A 198 -6.54 15.35 8.34
C VAL A 198 -6.30 14.05 7.57
N VAL A 199 -6.28 14.15 6.24
CA VAL A 199 -6.10 13.04 5.32
C VAL A 199 -4.91 13.32 4.40
N LYS A 200 -4.00 12.36 4.26
CA LYS A 200 -2.93 12.40 3.28
C LYS A 200 -3.37 11.74 1.99
N LEU A 201 -3.39 12.50 0.87
CA LEU A 201 -3.90 11.99 -0.42
C LEU A 201 -3.15 10.73 -0.90
N ALA A 202 -1.83 10.66 -0.71
CA ALA A 202 -1.05 9.47 -1.06
C ALA A 202 -1.48 8.22 -0.27
N ASN A 203 -1.82 8.38 1.02
CA ASN A 203 -2.30 7.28 1.87
C ASN A 203 -3.66 6.78 1.38
N THR A 204 -4.61 7.68 1.17
CA THR A 204 -5.93 7.34 0.60
C THR A 204 -5.78 6.61 -0.74
N CYS A 205 -4.92 7.10 -1.62
CA CYS A 205 -4.67 6.48 -2.92
C CYS A 205 -4.09 5.07 -2.77
N THR A 206 -3.11 4.87 -1.86
CA THR A 206 -2.51 3.55 -1.59
C THR A 206 -3.54 2.54 -1.08
N VAL A 207 -4.42 2.95 -0.16
CA VAL A 207 -5.49 2.08 0.36
C VAL A 207 -6.48 1.74 -0.75
N ALA A 208 -6.88 2.72 -1.54
CA ALA A 208 -7.78 2.53 -2.67
C ALA A 208 -7.19 1.58 -3.72
N GLU A 209 -5.88 1.68 -4.01
CA GLU A 209 -5.15 0.80 -4.93
C GLU A 209 -5.15 -0.67 -4.49
N ARG A 210 -5.28 -0.95 -3.19
CA ARG A 210 -5.26 -2.27 -2.57
C ARG A 210 -6.63 -2.87 -2.26
N ALA A 211 -7.69 -2.17 -2.67
CA ALA A 211 -9.06 -2.59 -2.43
C ALA A 211 -9.90 -2.64 -3.72
N ILE A 212 -9.27 -2.65 -4.89
CA ILE A 212 -9.92 -2.51 -6.19
C ILE A 212 -10.85 -3.67 -6.49
N GLU A 213 -10.49 -4.87 -6.09
CA GLU A 213 -11.17 -6.10 -6.48
C GLU A 213 -12.63 -6.16 -6.01
N GLU A 214 -12.91 -5.65 -4.79
CA GLU A 214 -14.27 -5.63 -4.25
C GLU A 214 -14.78 -4.21 -3.91
N ALA A 215 -13.91 -3.19 -3.94
CA ALA A 215 -14.27 -1.81 -3.65
C ALA A 215 -13.74 -0.81 -4.70
N PRO A 216 -13.91 -1.06 -6.03
CA PRO A 216 -13.40 -0.17 -7.08
C PRO A 216 -14.00 1.24 -6.99
N GLU A 217 -15.20 1.38 -6.42
CA GLU A 217 -15.86 2.67 -6.20
C GLU A 217 -15.06 3.62 -5.29
N VAL A 218 -14.27 3.07 -4.36
CA VAL A 218 -13.36 3.86 -3.51
C VAL A 218 -12.28 4.50 -4.38
N GLY A 219 -11.61 3.72 -5.23
CA GLY A 219 -10.59 4.22 -6.15
C GLY A 219 -11.14 5.24 -7.13
N GLN A 220 -12.32 5.00 -7.69
CA GLN A 220 -12.98 5.96 -8.60
C GLN A 220 -13.29 7.29 -7.92
N ARG A 221 -13.69 7.30 -6.63
CA ARG A 221 -13.91 8.53 -5.86
C ARG A 221 -12.61 9.31 -5.69
N VAL A 222 -11.52 8.61 -5.34
CA VAL A 222 -10.19 9.23 -5.18
C VAL A 222 -9.70 9.85 -6.49
N ILE A 223 -9.86 9.16 -7.62
CA ILE A 223 -9.51 9.69 -8.95
C ILE A 223 -10.32 10.94 -9.26
N ARG A 224 -11.66 10.90 -9.09
CA ARG A 224 -12.52 12.08 -9.31
C ARG A 224 -12.13 13.26 -8.42
N PHE A 225 -11.87 13.00 -7.13
CA PHE A 225 -11.40 14.03 -6.20
C PHE A 225 -10.11 14.69 -6.69
N ALA A 226 -9.12 13.90 -7.12
CA ALA A 226 -7.83 14.39 -7.59
C ALA A 226 -7.97 15.16 -8.92
N LEU A 227 -8.70 14.62 -9.90
CA LEU A 227 -8.92 15.30 -11.19
C LEU A 227 -9.57 16.66 -11.04
N ALA A 228 -10.57 16.80 -10.16
CA ALA A 228 -11.25 18.07 -9.90
C ALA A 228 -10.33 19.15 -9.31
N ARG A 229 -9.16 18.79 -8.83
CA ARG A 229 -8.17 19.69 -8.20
C ARG A 229 -6.88 19.87 -9.01
N MET A 230 -6.77 19.22 -10.16
CA MET A 230 -5.66 19.48 -11.07
C MET A 230 -5.71 20.92 -11.61
N PRO A 231 -4.55 21.57 -11.82
CA PRO A 231 -3.17 21.11 -11.56
C PRO A 231 -2.67 21.37 -10.12
N ASN A 232 -3.54 21.84 -9.21
CA ASN A 232 -3.17 22.32 -7.88
C ASN A 232 -3.41 21.28 -6.79
N LEU A 233 -2.95 20.03 -7.00
CA LEU A 233 -3.02 19.00 -5.97
C LEU A 233 -2.14 19.35 -4.76
N ASN A 234 -2.67 19.08 -3.56
CA ASN A 234 -1.97 19.21 -2.29
C ASN A 234 -1.72 17.84 -1.66
N THR A 235 -0.82 17.80 -0.69
CA THR A 235 -0.48 16.57 0.04
C THR A 235 -1.54 16.23 1.08
N TYR A 236 -2.10 17.24 1.80
CA TYR A 236 -3.02 17.05 2.92
C TYR A 236 -4.32 17.82 2.73
N TYR A 237 -5.42 17.17 3.09
CA TYR A 237 -6.78 17.70 2.99
C TYR A 237 -7.57 17.45 4.27
N TYR A 238 -8.57 18.30 4.53
CA TYR A 238 -9.59 17.98 5.53
C TYR A 238 -10.56 16.95 4.98
N GLY A 239 -10.81 15.88 5.73
CA GLY A 239 -11.71 14.80 5.31
C GLY A 239 -13.15 15.27 5.12
N ARG A 240 -13.64 16.16 5.98
CA ARG A 240 -15.03 16.65 5.97
C ARG A 240 -15.40 17.47 4.71
N ASN A 241 -14.49 18.28 4.19
CA ASN A 241 -14.82 19.21 3.08
C ASN A 241 -13.86 19.13 1.88
N GLY A 242 -12.74 18.40 2.02
CA GLY A 242 -11.74 18.27 0.95
C GLY A 242 -10.94 19.53 0.67
N GLU A 243 -10.93 20.49 1.58
CA GLU A 243 -10.08 21.67 1.46
C GLU A 243 -8.65 21.35 1.89
N PRO A 244 -7.61 21.98 1.29
CA PRO A 244 -6.24 21.81 1.70
C PRO A 244 -6.04 22.24 3.15
N VAL A 245 -5.34 21.42 3.95
CA VAL A 245 -4.98 21.75 5.35
C VAL A 245 -3.96 22.90 5.37
N ILE A 246 -2.92 22.75 4.52
CA ILE A 246 -1.90 23.75 4.25
C ILE A 246 -1.58 23.70 2.75
N PRO A 247 -1.16 24.81 2.12
CA PRO A 247 -0.83 24.83 0.70
C PRO A 247 0.51 24.14 0.42
N GLN A 248 0.57 22.83 0.65
CA GLN A 248 1.70 21.99 0.32
C GLN A 248 1.37 21.18 -0.95
N LYS A 249 2.03 21.51 -2.06
CA LYS A 249 1.85 20.81 -3.34
C LYS A 249 2.11 19.31 -3.19
N ALA A 250 1.34 18.53 -3.93
CA ALA A 250 1.54 17.10 -4.04
C ALA A 250 2.91 16.77 -4.67
N GLU A 251 3.52 15.71 -4.17
CA GLU A 251 4.85 15.25 -4.54
C GLU A 251 4.79 13.93 -5.32
N ILE A 252 5.94 13.42 -5.75
CA ILE A 252 6.10 12.18 -6.52
C ILE A 252 5.26 11.02 -5.95
N PRO A 253 5.27 10.70 -4.64
CA PRO A 253 4.50 9.55 -4.14
C PRO A 253 3.00 9.68 -4.39
N THR A 254 2.45 10.89 -4.36
CA THR A 254 1.02 11.13 -4.64
C THR A 254 0.71 10.89 -6.11
N TYR A 255 1.45 11.51 -7.02
CA TYR A 255 1.24 11.31 -8.47
C TYR A 255 1.52 9.87 -8.90
N ALA A 256 2.58 9.25 -8.36
CA ALA A 256 2.92 7.85 -8.61
C ALA A 256 1.76 6.91 -8.26
N CYS A 257 1.16 7.10 -7.09
CA CYS A 257 0.01 6.30 -6.67
C CYS A 257 -1.23 6.55 -7.52
N LEU A 258 -1.54 7.82 -7.87
CA LEU A 258 -2.67 8.15 -8.75
C LEU A 258 -2.51 7.54 -10.15
N VAL A 259 -1.30 7.52 -10.69
CA VAL A 259 -0.99 6.85 -11.97
C VAL A 259 -1.25 5.35 -11.86
N ARG A 260 -0.73 4.67 -10.81
CA ARG A 260 -0.95 3.23 -10.61
C ARG A 260 -2.43 2.90 -10.40
N LEU A 261 -3.12 3.65 -9.56
CA LEU A 261 -4.55 3.47 -9.28
C LEU A 261 -5.38 3.61 -10.56
N SER A 262 -5.10 4.65 -11.36
CA SER A 262 -5.79 4.86 -12.63
C SER A 262 -5.50 3.75 -13.63
N ALA A 263 -4.26 3.27 -13.71
CA ALA A 263 -3.88 2.16 -14.56
C ALA A 263 -4.60 0.86 -14.17
N LYS A 264 -4.66 0.53 -12.88
CA LYS A 264 -5.37 -0.66 -12.36
C LYS A 264 -6.88 -0.59 -12.62
N LEU A 265 -7.50 0.59 -12.47
CA LEU A 265 -8.92 0.82 -12.75
C LEU A 265 -9.22 0.98 -14.25
N LYS A 266 -8.19 0.96 -15.10
CA LYS A 266 -8.29 1.18 -16.56
C LYS A 266 -8.88 2.57 -16.93
N GLU A 267 -8.69 3.54 -16.08
CA GLU A 267 -9.10 4.94 -16.26
C GLU A 267 -8.03 5.69 -17.07
N GLU A 268 -7.93 5.41 -18.37
CA GLU A 268 -6.85 5.88 -19.25
C GLU A 268 -6.69 7.40 -19.24
N LYS A 269 -7.78 8.15 -19.36
CA LYS A 269 -7.74 9.62 -19.35
C LYS A 269 -7.19 10.19 -18.04
N ALA A 270 -7.59 9.61 -16.92
CA ALA A 270 -7.09 9.99 -15.61
C ALA A 270 -5.62 9.65 -15.46
N MET A 271 -5.20 8.46 -15.89
CA MET A 271 -3.80 8.03 -15.87
C MET A 271 -2.91 9.03 -16.61
N TYR A 272 -3.27 9.45 -17.82
CA TYR A 272 -2.47 10.45 -18.56
C TYR A 272 -2.51 11.83 -17.93
N ALA A 273 -3.62 12.24 -17.33
CA ALA A 273 -3.71 13.52 -16.62
C ALA A 273 -2.72 13.59 -15.43
N PHE A 274 -2.54 12.48 -14.70
CA PHE A 274 -1.59 12.41 -13.60
C PHE A 274 -0.17 12.10 -14.06
N LEU A 275 0.00 11.42 -15.19
CA LEU A 275 1.31 11.06 -15.73
C LEU A 275 2.13 12.28 -16.14
N ASN A 276 1.51 13.30 -16.74
CA ASN A 276 2.23 14.49 -17.17
C ASN A 276 2.98 15.22 -16.05
N PRO A 277 2.30 15.63 -14.93
CA PRO A 277 3.03 16.22 -13.80
C PRO A 277 3.97 15.22 -13.12
N PHE A 278 3.62 13.93 -13.08
CA PHE A 278 4.51 12.91 -12.54
C PHE A 278 5.84 12.85 -13.28
N VAL A 279 5.84 12.83 -14.61
CA VAL A 279 7.07 12.79 -15.42
C VAL A 279 7.94 14.02 -15.14
N THR A 280 7.35 15.22 -15.08
CA THR A 280 8.10 16.45 -14.73
C THR A 280 8.79 16.35 -13.37
N HIS A 281 8.10 15.77 -12.37
CA HIS A 281 8.70 15.55 -11.05
C HIS A 281 9.80 14.48 -11.07
N VAL A 282 9.65 13.42 -11.88
CA VAL A 282 10.68 12.38 -12.04
C VAL A 282 11.93 12.93 -12.73
N GLU A 283 11.78 13.72 -13.78
CA GLU A 283 12.92 14.38 -14.44
C GLU A 283 13.71 15.27 -13.48
N PHE A 284 13.02 16.02 -12.62
CA PHE A 284 13.67 16.80 -11.56
C PHE A 284 14.37 15.89 -10.53
N MET A 285 13.73 14.77 -10.15
CA MET A 285 14.32 13.79 -9.23
C MET A 285 15.61 13.18 -9.83
N GLU A 286 15.61 12.79 -11.09
CA GLU A 286 16.80 12.21 -11.76
C GLU A 286 18.00 13.15 -11.71
N GLN A 287 17.77 14.45 -11.93
CA GLN A 287 18.82 15.47 -11.84
C GLN A 287 19.31 15.73 -10.40
N ASN A 288 18.51 15.36 -9.40
CA ASN A 288 18.75 15.66 -7.99
C ASN A 288 18.62 14.42 -7.09
N ILE A 289 18.96 13.24 -7.60
CA ILE A 289 18.64 11.94 -6.98
C ILE A 289 19.06 11.83 -5.49
N ASN A 290 20.17 12.43 -5.12
CA ASN A 290 20.70 12.41 -3.75
C ASN A 290 19.85 13.19 -2.73
N GLN A 291 18.89 14.01 -3.19
CA GLN A 291 17.98 14.76 -2.34
C GLN A 291 16.70 13.96 -2.01
N PHE A 292 16.48 12.83 -2.69
CA PHE A 292 15.26 12.05 -2.56
C PHE A 292 15.47 10.80 -1.72
N SER A 293 14.42 10.44 -0.96
CA SER A 293 14.43 9.19 -0.20
C SER A 293 14.28 7.99 -1.13
N LEU A 294 14.83 6.84 -0.71
CA LEU A 294 14.64 5.58 -1.43
C LEU A 294 13.15 5.22 -1.58
N TYR A 295 12.32 5.61 -0.60
CA TYR A 295 10.86 5.49 -0.69
C TYR A 295 10.30 6.23 -1.92
N THR A 296 10.67 7.49 -2.12
CA THR A 296 10.20 8.31 -3.25
C THR A 296 10.64 7.71 -4.59
N VAL A 297 11.90 7.27 -4.67
CA VAL A 297 12.44 6.58 -5.86
C VAL A 297 11.68 5.29 -6.13
N GLY A 298 11.42 4.49 -5.10
CA GLY A 298 10.64 3.25 -5.22
C GLY A 298 9.22 3.48 -5.74
N GLU A 299 8.51 4.48 -5.22
CA GLU A 299 7.17 4.85 -5.71
C GLU A 299 7.20 5.25 -7.20
N ALA A 300 8.22 6.01 -7.61
CA ALA A 300 8.39 6.39 -9.01
C ALA A 300 8.61 5.17 -9.93
N LEU A 301 9.51 4.25 -9.54
CA LEU A 301 9.79 3.04 -10.30
C LEU A 301 8.55 2.16 -10.47
N LEU A 302 7.74 2.00 -9.41
CA LEU A 302 6.50 1.23 -9.46
C LEU A 302 5.46 1.87 -10.39
N ALA A 303 5.34 3.20 -10.40
CA ALA A 303 4.45 3.89 -11.32
C ALA A 303 4.89 3.74 -12.79
N LEU A 304 6.17 3.92 -13.09
CA LEU A 304 6.73 3.71 -14.42
C LEU A 304 6.53 2.25 -14.90
N GLN A 305 6.70 1.28 -13.99
CA GLN A 305 6.42 -0.12 -14.30
C GLN A 305 4.94 -0.33 -14.66
N SER A 306 4.01 0.24 -13.91
CA SER A 306 2.57 0.12 -14.17
C SER A 306 2.20 0.73 -15.53
N VAL A 307 2.74 1.90 -15.87
CA VAL A 307 2.53 2.53 -17.18
C VAL A 307 3.06 1.65 -18.31
N SER A 308 4.26 1.06 -18.14
CA SER A 308 4.85 0.18 -19.16
C SER A 308 4.03 -1.10 -19.42
N GLN A 309 3.25 -1.52 -18.45
CA GLN A 309 2.39 -2.71 -18.52
C GLN A 309 0.95 -2.37 -18.96
N PHE A 310 0.57 -1.11 -18.93
CA PHE A 310 -0.77 -0.67 -19.28
C PHE A 310 -1.09 -0.99 -20.75
N ARG A 311 -2.27 -1.60 -20.99
CA ARG A 311 -2.80 -1.88 -22.32
C ARG A 311 -4.14 -1.17 -22.47
N PRO A 312 -4.27 -0.16 -23.35
CA PRO A 312 -5.53 0.53 -23.62
C PRO A 312 -6.61 -0.45 -24.09
N GLN A 313 -7.83 -0.29 -23.63
CA GLN A 313 -8.95 -1.18 -24.01
C GLN A 313 -9.31 -1.12 -25.51
N GLY A 314 -8.94 -0.05 -26.23
CA GLY A 314 -9.28 0.16 -27.63
C GLY A 314 -8.52 -0.70 -28.67
N ASN A 315 -7.39 -1.30 -28.31
CA ASN A 315 -6.55 -2.03 -29.28
C ASN A 315 -6.89 -3.51 -29.48
N GLN A 316 -7.73 -4.10 -28.64
CA GLN A 316 -8.11 -5.52 -28.83
C GLN A 316 -9.07 -5.73 -30.02
N ASN A 317 -9.96 -4.78 -30.30
CA ASN A 317 -10.91 -4.90 -31.42
C ASN A 317 -10.28 -4.59 -32.79
N GLN A 318 -9.21 -3.79 -32.86
CA GLN A 318 -8.54 -3.50 -34.12
C GLN A 318 -7.59 -4.62 -34.57
N LEU A 319 -6.97 -5.33 -33.63
CA LEU A 319 -6.12 -6.50 -33.96
C LEU A 319 -6.94 -7.71 -34.41
N GLN A 320 -8.12 -7.92 -33.82
CA GLN A 320 -9.01 -9.03 -34.29
C GLN A 320 -9.63 -8.73 -35.66
N SER A 321 -9.99 -7.48 -35.96
CA SER A 321 -10.51 -7.11 -37.26
C SER A 321 -9.44 -7.16 -38.38
N SER A 322 -8.18 -6.87 -38.07
CA SER A 322 -7.08 -6.93 -39.05
C SER A 322 -6.61 -8.36 -39.36
N ILE A 323 -6.86 -9.30 -38.46
CA ILE A 323 -6.53 -10.73 -38.68
C ILE A 323 -7.63 -11.41 -39.53
N LEU A 324 -8.89 -11.01 -39.33
CA LEU A 324 -10.03 -11.58 -40.11
C LEU A 324 -10.12 -11.07 -41.56
N THR A 325 -9.53 -9.91 -41.87
CA THR A 325 -9.51 -9.33 -43.22
C THR A 325 -8.35 -9.81 -44.08
N LYS A 326 -7.33 -10.48 -43.53
CA LYS A 326 -6.18 -11.04 -44.27
C LYS A 326 -6.32 -12.54 -44.59
N GLY A 327 -7.43 -13.18 -44.22
CA GLY A 327 -7.68 -14.61 -44.46
C GLY A 327 -8.55 -14.94 -45.67
N ASN A 328 -9.01 -13.97 -46.46
CA ASN A 328 -9.82 -14.18 -47.68
C ASN A 328 -9.22 -13.33 -48.82
N GLY A 329 -8.09 -13.75 -49.30
CA GLY A 329 -7.47 -13.26 -50.52
C GLY A 329 -6.62 -14.37 -51.15
#